data_feec05f794ef5334bb263535d65d78c1
#
_entry.id   feec05f794ef5334bb263535d65d78c1
#
_cell.length_a   1.000
_cell.length_b   1.000
_cell.length_c   1.000
_cell.angle_alpha   90.00
_cell.angle_beta   90.00
_cell.angle_gamma   90.00
#
_symmetry.space_group_name_H-M   'P 1'
#
loop_
_entity.id
_entity.type
_entity.pdbx_description
1 polymer ?
#
loop_
_entity_poly.entity_id
_entity_poly.type
_entity_poly.pdbx_seq_one_letter_code
_entity_poly.pdbx_strand_id
1 'polypeptide(L)'
;MRNLKKIEKPLALLSFLCLFPAGMSAQSIVKGVVTDPSGEPVIGATVKAAGSKQGVITDLDGKFSIDAAPNATLTITYVGMEPKTVKAQAGKTLTITLKDDSKVLNDVVVIGYGVQKKSDLTGAVASIKSDDIKGL
;
A
#
# COMPACT_ATOMS: atom_id res chain seq x y z
N MET A 1 -31.38 19.59 -54.80
CA MET A 1 -29.91 19.78 -54.63
C MET A 1 -29.53 20.66 -53.47
N ARG A 2 -30.23 21.72 -53.19
CA ARG A 2 -29.91 22.61 -52.06
C ARG A 2 -30.10 21.96 -50.70
N ASN A 3 -30.99 20.99 -50.59
CA ASN A 3 -31.30 20.33 -49.32
C ASN A 3 -30.23 19.28 -48.95
N LEU A 4 -29.55 18.75 -49.93
CA LEU A 4 -28.47 17.79 -49.69
C LEU A 4 -27.24 18.43 -49.03
N LYS A 5 -26.94 19.68 -49.39
CA LYS A 5 -25.85 20.43 -48.77
C LYS A 5 -26.13 20.82 -47.33
N LYS A 6 -27.38 21.00 -46.97
CA LYS A 6 -27.76 21.27 -45.57
C LYS A 6 -27.70 20.06 -44.69
N ILE A 7 -27.86 18.88 -45.26
CA ILE A 7 -27.80 17.60 -44.51
C ILE A 7 -26.36 17.18 -44.29
N GLU A 8 -25.45 17.52 -45.19
CA GLU A 8 -24.05 17.20 -45.05
C GLU A 8 -23.38 17.86 -43.83
N LYS A 9 -23.75 19.11 -43.56
CA LYS A 9 -23.16 19.83 -42.43
C LYS A 9 -23.45 19.21 -41.06
N PRO A 10 -24.67 18.83 -40.75
CA PRO A 10 -24.92 18.18 -39.45
C PRO A 10 -24.31 16.77 -39.37
N LEU A 11 -24.20 16.06 -40.47
CA LEU A 11 -23.54 14.77 -40.51
C LEU A 11 -22.04 14.87 -40.26
N ALA A 12 -21.39 15.88 -40.83
CA ALA A 12 -19.97 16.15 -40.59
C ALA A 12 -19.71 16.56 -39.14
N LEU A 13 -20.62 17.36 -38.56
CA LEU A 13 -20.53 17.72 -37.15
C LEU A 13 -20.79 16.55 -36.23
N LEU A 14 -21.68 15.68 -36.58
CA LEU A 14 -21.94 14.45 -35.80
C LEU A 14 -20.76 13.48 -35.89
N SER A 15 -20.13 13.43 -37.05
CA SER A 15 -18.92 12.58 -37.24
C SER A 15 -17.74 13.11 -36.47
N PHE A 16 -17.63 14.39 -36.26
CA PHE A 16 -16.53 14.99 -35.49
C PHE A 16 -16.70 14.77 -33.98
N LEU A 17 -17.94 14.64 -33.53
CA LEU A 17 -18.23 14.38 -32.11
C LEU A 17 -17.91 12.96 -31.69
N CYS A 18 -17.88 12.02 -32.63
CA CYS A 18 -17.52 10.62 -32.36
C CYS A 18 -16.01 10.36 -32.25
N LEU A 19 -15.18 11.35 -32.56
CA LEU A 19 -13.73 11.20 -32.57
C LEU A 19 -13.05 11.62 -31.26
N PHE A 20 -13.81 11.96 -30.22
CA PHE A 20 -13.23 12.08 -28.89
C PHE A 20 -13.17 10.70 -28.25
N PRO A 21 -12.00 10.06 -28.20
CA PRO A 21 -11.86 8.93 -27.33
C PRO A 21 -11.94 9.50 -25.91
N ALA A 22 -13.07 9.27 -25.27
CA ALA A 22 -13.13 9.41 -23.84
C ALA A 22 -12.04 8.48 -23.31
N GLY A 23 -11.01 9.06 -22.76
CA GLY A 23 -9.96 8.30 -22.09
C GLY A 23 -10.57 7.58 -20.90
N MET A 24 -11.25 6.49 -21.16
CA MET A 24 -11.71 5.60 -20.13
C MET A 24 -10.46 4.86 -19.63
N SER A 25 -9.95 5.31 -18.51
CA SER A 25 -8.97 4.51 -17.79
C SER A 25 -9.66 3.21 -17.42
N ALA A 26 -9.37 2.16 -18.17
CA ALA A 26 -9.89 0.84 -17.87
C ALA A 26 -9.24 0.38 -16.57
N GLN A 27 -9.95 0.51 -15.48
CA GLN A 27 -9.56 -0.12 -14.23
C GLN A 27 -9.83 -1.61 -14.39
N SER A 28 -8.85 -2.41 -14.09
CA SER A 28 -8.98 -3.86 -14.14
C SER A 28 -8.89 -4.44 -12.75
N ILE A 29 -9.66 -5.49 -12.52
CA ILE A 29 -9.64 -6.20 -11.24
C ILE A 29 -8.41 -7.10 -11.23
N VAL A 30 -7.54 -6.88 -10.27
CA VAL A 30 -6.34 -7.67 -10.04
C VAL A 30 -6.57 -8.55 -8.83
N LYS A 31 -6.36 -9.85 -9.01
CA LYS A 31 -6.53 -10.84 -7.95
C LYS A 31 -5.18 -11.44 -7.59
N GLY A 32 -5.04 -11.82 -6.34
CA GLY A 32 -3.82 -12.46 -5.87
C GLY A 32 -4.01 -13.19 -4.56
N VAL A 33 -2.98 -13.92 -4.17
CA VAL A 33 -2.89 -14.64 -2.91
C VAL A 33 -1.59 -14.21 -2.23
N VAL A 34 -1.68 -13.90 -0.95
CA VAL A 34 -0.53 -13.55 -0.12
C VAL A 34 -0.22 -14.70 0.82
N THR A 35 1.01 -15.18 0.79
CA THR A 35 1.48 -16.28 1.64
C THR A 35 2.72 -15.85 2.42
N ASP A 36 3.00 -16.58 3.48
CA ASP A 36 4.24 -16.47 4.23
C ASP A 36 5.34 -17.36 3.62
N PRO A 37 6.57 -17.37 4.16
CA PRO A 37 7.62 -18.24 3.65
C PRO A 37 7.34 -19.75 3.82
N SER A 38 6.45 -20.10 4.71
CA SER A 38 6.01 -21.50 4.92
C SER A 38 4.97 -21.94 3.89
N GLY A 39 4.39 -20.98 3.16
CA GLY A 39 3.32 -21.25 2.20
C GLY A 39 1.93 -21.09 2.80
N GLU A 40 1.82 -20.67 4.03
CA GLU A 40 0.53 -20.44 4.67
C GLU A 40 -0.06 -19.11 4.24
N PRO A 41 -1.40 -19.02 4.12
CA PRO A 41 -2.04 -17.77 3.71
C PRO A 41 -1.92 -16.71 4.80
N VAL A 42 -1.55 -15.49 4.39
CA VAL A 42 -1.48 -14.35 5.31
C VAL A 42 -2.82 -13.64 5.33
N ILE A 43 -3.49 -13.75 6.46
CA ILE A 43 -4.82 -13.17 6.70
C ILE A 43 -4.66 -11.75 7.21
N GLY A 44 -5.41 -10.81 6.65
CA GLY A 44 -5.40 -9.42 7.11
C GLY A 44 -4.26 -8.57 6.58
N ALA A 45 -3.53 -9.03 5.58
CA ALA A 45 -2.52 -8.22 4.90
C ALA A 45 -3.19 -7.10 4.11
N THR A 46 -2.60 -5.92 4.16
CA THR A 46 -3.12 -4.76 3.43
C THR A 46 -2.47 -4.67 2.05
N VAL A 47 -3.28 -4.57 1.01
CA VAL A 47 -2.84 -4.41 -0.38
C VAL A 47 -3.31 -3.05 -0.88
N LYS A 48 -2.37 -2.22 -1.33
CA LYS A 48 -2.65 -0.90 -1.90
C LYS A 48 -2.10 -0.79 -3.29
N ALA A 49 -2.86 -0.19 -4.20
CA ALA A 49 -2.37 0.14 -5.52
C ALA A 49 -1.82 1.56 -5.53
N ALA A 50 -0.70 1.78 -6.21
CA ALA A 50 -0.13 3.11 -6.38
C ALA A 50 -1.13 4.00 -7.13
N GLY A 51 -1.37 5.19 -6.59
CA GLY A 51 -2.38 6.10 -7.12
C GLY A 51 -3.79 5.87 -6.61
N SER A 52 -4.04 4.81 -5.86
CA SER A 52 -5.32 4.57 -5.21
C SER A 52 -5.27 4.99 -3.75
N LYS A 53 -6.33 5.65 -3.30
CA LYS A 53 -6.48 6.01 -1.89
C LYS A 53 -7.01 4.84 -1.05
N GLN A 54 -7.60 3.86 -1.70
CA GLN A 54 -8.21 2.72 -1.04
C GLN A 54 -7.31 1.51 -1.12
N GLY A 55 -7.23 0.76 -0.04
CA GLY A 55 -6.58 -0.54 0.01
C GLY A 55 -7.60 -1.62 0.30
N VAL A 56 -7.24 -2.84 0.03
CA VAL A 56 -8.03 -4.03 0.38
C VAL A 56 -7.25 -4.90 1.35
N ILE A 57 -7.95 -5.78 2.04
CA ILE A 57 -7.37 -6.68 3.03
C ILE A 57 -7.54 -8.10 2.55
N THR A 58 -6.54 -8.96 2.76
CA THR A 58 -6.62 -10.37 2.40
C THR A 58 -7.62 -11.12 3.29
N ASP A 59 -8.29 -12.09 2.70
CA ASP A 59 -9.27 -12.95 3.39
C ASP A 59 -8.60 -14.13 4.13
N LEU A 60 -9.42 -15.07 4.60
CA LEU A 60 -8.97 -16.24 5.33
C LEU A 60 -8.05 -17.17 4.51
N ASP A 61 -8.17 -17.10 3.19
CA ASP A 61 -7.34 -17.86 2.27
C ASP A 61 -6.15 -17.03 1.76
N GLY A 62 -5.91 -15.85 2.33
CA GLY A 62 -4.89 -14.94 1.87
C GLY A 62 -5.17 -14.29 0.53
N LYS A 63 -6.40 -14.40 0.02
CA LYS A 63 -6.79 -13.87 -1.28
C LYS A 63 -7.18 -12.41 -1.19
N PHE A 64 -6.90 -11.68 -2.25
CA PHE A 64 -7.34 -10.29 -2.39
C PHE A 64 -7.84 -10.00 -3.80
N SER A 65 -8.67 -8.98 -3.92
CA SER A 65 -9.15 -8.46 -5.19
C SER A 65 -9.14 -6.94 -5.10
N ILE A 66 -8.42 -6.29 -5.98
CA ILE A 66 -8.27 -4.83 -5.97
C ILE A 66 -8.43 -4.26 -7.37
N ASP A 67 -9.10 -3.10 -7.44
CA ASP A 67 -9.20 -2.36 -8.68
C ASP A 67 -7.92 -1.56 -8.88
N ALA A 68 -7.22 -1.84 -9.94
CA ALA A 68 -5.96 -1.17 -10.23
C ALA A 68 -5.80 -0.94 -11.74
N ALA A 69 -5.06 0.09 -12.10
CA ALA A 69 -4.69 0.31 -13.48
C ALA A 69 -3.76 -0.82 -13.96
N PRO A 70 -3.76 -1.14 -15.25
CA PRO A 70 -2.81 -2.10 -15.80
C PRO A 70 -1.38 -1.69 -15.47
N ASN A 71 -0.58 -2.63 -14.98
CA ASN A 71 0.80 -2.41 -14.55
C ASN A 71 0.96 -1.46 -13.34
N ALA A 72 -0.10 -1.18 -12.61
CA ALA A 72 0.01 -0.42 -11.37
C ALA A 72 0.90 -1.16 -10.37
N THR A 73 1.59 -0.40 -9.55
CA THR A 73 2.41 -0.97 -8.49
C THR A 73 1.53 -1.27 -7.28
N LEU A 74 1.51 -2.52 -6.85
CA LEU A 74 0.81 -2.96 -5.65
C LEU A 74 1.81 -3.05 -4.51
N THR A 75 1.49 -2.47 -3.37
CA THR A 75 2.27 -2.59 -2.15
C THR A 75 1.50 -3.42 -1.14
N ILE A 76 2.10 -4.49 -0.68
CA ILE A 76 1.51 -5.41 0.29
C ILE A 76 2.25 -5.24 1.61
N THR A 77 1.50 -5.01 2.68
CA THR A 77 2.05 -4.81 4.03
C THR A 77 1.32 -5.68 5.03
N TYR A 78 2.07 -6.21 5.99
CA TYR A 78 1.53 -6.96 7.12
C TYR A 78 2.41 -6.75 8.34
N VAL A 79 1.82 -6.79 9.53
CA VAL A 79 2.55 -6.58 10.78
C VAL A 79 3.57 -7.69 10.97
N GLY A 80 4.83 -7.35 11.22
CA GLY A 80 5.90 -8.32 11.42
C GLY A 80 6.50 -8.89 10.14
N MET A 81 6.08 -8.41 8.97
CA MET A 81 6.61 -8.86 7.69
C MET A 81 7.13 -7.70 6.85
N GLU A 82 8.12 -7.96 6.01
CA GLU A 82 8.66 -6.95 5.11
C GLU A 82 7.62 -6.54 4.06
N PRO A 83 7.43 -5.23 3.83
CA PRO A 83 6.59 -4.77 2.75
C PRO A 83 7.10 -5.24 1.40
N LYS A 84 6.20 -5.74 0.57
CA LYS A 84 6.54 -6.22 -0.77
C LYS A 84 5.79 -5.44 -1.83
N THR A 85 6.51 -5.11 -2.88
CA THR A 85 5.96 -4.37 -4.01
C THR A 85 5.97 -5.25 -5.25
N VAL A 86 4.83 -5.35 -5.93
CA VAL A 86 4.68 -6.12 -7.16
C VAL A 86 3.90 -5.32 -8.19
N LYS A 87 4.05 -5.65 -9.45
CA LYS A 87 3.26 -5.02 -10.51
C LYS A 87 1.97 -5.78 -10.76
N ALA A 88 0.88 -5.04 -10.88
CA ALA A 88 -0.42 -5.59 -11.19
C ALA A 88 -0.42 -6.19 -12.59
N GLN A 89 -0.94 -7.39 -12.72
CA GLN A 89 -1.15 -8.04 -14.00
C GLN A 89 -2.62 -8.38 -14.13
N ALA A 90 -3.29 -7.72 -15.05
CA ALA A 90 -4.70 -7.98 -15.31
C ALA A 90 -4.89 -9.40 -15.86
N GLY A 91 -5.92 -10.07 -15.37
CA GLY A 91 -6.26 -11.40 -15.84
C GLY A 91 -5.42 -12.55 -15.30
N LYS A 92 -4.44 -12.26 -14.44
CA LYS A 92 -3.63 -13.30 -13.78
C LYS A 92 -3.78 -13.20 -12.27
N THR A 93 -3.78 -14.34 -11.61
CA THR A 93 -3.71 -14.39 -10.15
C THR A 93 -2.25 -14.26 -9.72
N LEU A 94 -1.97 -13.24 -8.92
CA LEU A 94 -0.62 -13.00 -8.42
C LEU A 94 -0.38 -13.84 -7.17
N THR A 95 0.74 -14.52 -7.10
CA THR A 95 1.18 -15.20 -5.87
C THR A 95 2.29 -14.37 -5.25
N ILE A 96 2.06 -13.91 -4.03
CA ILE A 96 2.96 -13.00 -3.34
C ILE A 96 3.38 -13.64 -2.03
N THR A 97 4.65 -13.92 -1.88
CA THR A 97 5.20 -14.42 -0.62
C THR A 97 5.86 -13.28 0.11
N LEU A 98 5.40 -12.98 1.31
CA LEU A 98 6.02 -12.01 2.21
C LEU A 98 7.13 -12.70 2.99
N LYS A 99 8.08 -11.93 3.48
CA LYS A 99 9.16 -12.42 4.34
C LYS A 99 9.03 -11.80 5.71
N ASP A 100 9.51 -12.52 6.71
CA ASP A 100 9.54 -12.00 8.06
C ASP A 100 10.49 -10.81 8.15
N ASP A 101 10.06 -9.75 8.81
CA ASP A 101 10.87 -8.57 9.00
C ASP A 101 11.71 -8.74 10.28
N SER A 102 12.92 -9.23 10.10
CA SER A 102 13.85 -9.38 11.20
C SER A 102 14.26 -8.05 11.82
N LYS A 103 14.10 -6.96 11.09
CA LYS A 103 14.44 -5.64 11.60
C LYS A 103 13.45 -5.18 12.65
N VAL A 104 12.19 -5.51 12.46
CA VAL A 104 11.15 -5.14 13.42
C VAL A 104 11.42 -5.75 14.78
N LEU A 105 11.84 -7.00 14.81
CA LEU A 105 12.20 -7.68 16.05
C LEU A 105 13.38 -7.02 16.74
N ASN A 106 14.39 -6.62 15.99
CA ASN A 106 15.55 -5.94 16.54
C ASN A 106 15.17 -4.56 17.07
N ASP A 107 14.35 -3.84 16.34
CA ASP A 107 13.90 -2.54 16.77
C ASP A 107 13.07 -2.61 18.04
N VAL A 108 12.21 -3.61 18.15
CA VAL A 108 11.41 -3.80 19.34
C VAL A 108 12.30 -4.05 20.56
N VAL A 109 13.33 -4.85 20.40
CA VAL A 109 14.25 -5.13 21.50
C VAL A 109 15.01 -3.87 21.91
N VAL A 110 15.49 -3.10 20.96
CA VAL A 110 16.22 -1.87 21.25
C VAL A 110 15.34 -0.83 21.89
N ILE A 111 14.16 -0.69 21.39
CA ILE A 111 13.27 0.29 21.89
C ILE A 111 12.80 -0.05 23.26
N GLY A 112 12.62 -1.29 23.52
CA GLY A 112 12.19 -1.77 24.80
C GLY A 112 13.04 -1.21 25.88
N TYR A 113 14.14 -0.70 25.61
CA TYR A 113 14.91 -0.20 26.46
C TYR A 113 15.16 1.01 26.36
N GLY A 114 15.01 1.39 25.55
CA GLY A 114 15.23 2.45 25.27
C GLY A 114 15.08 3.52 25.90
N VAL A 115 14.81 3.69 25.94
CA VAL A 115 14.54 4.61 26.37
C VAL A 115 14.93 5.11 27.25
N GLN A 116 15.19 4.73 27.46
CA GLN A 116 15.51 5.03 28.08
C GLN A 116 15.98 6.06 28.49
N LYS A 117 16.09 6.58 27.91
CA LYS A 117 16.32 7.65 28.12
C LYS A 117 16.03 8.12 29.30
N LYS A 118 15.26 7.78 29.78
CA LYS A 118 14.88 8.16 30.88
C LYS A 118 15.80 7.94 31.93
N SER A 119 16.51 6.96 31.86
CA SER A 119 17.47 6.66 32.87
C SER A 119 18.53 7.74 33.00
N ASP A 120 18.85 8.38 31.93
CA ASP A 120 19.79 9.43 31.98
C ASP A 120 19.33 10.60 32.83
N LEU A 121 18.10 10.95 32.67
CA LEU A 121 17.50 12.00 33.42
C LEU A 121 17.49 11.68 34.89
N THR A 122 17.18 10.48 35.21
CA THR A 122 17.13 10.10 36.59
C THR A 122 18.49 10.09 37.21
N GLY A 123 19.49 9.72 36.50
CA GLY A 123 20.85 9.74 36.98
C GLY A 123 21.29 11.12 37.38
N ALA A 124 20.99 12.10 36.56
CA ALA A 124 21.31 13.47 36.83
C ALA A 124 20.61 14.00 38.09
N VAL A 125 19.38 13.66 38.20
CA VAL A 125 18.60 14.08 39.37
C VAL A 125 19.15 13.47 40.63
N ALA A 126 19.53 12.23 40.58
CA ALA A 126 20.07 11.59 41.74
C ALA A 126 21.38 12.23 42.22
N SER A 127 22.21 12.64 41.31
CA SER A 127 23.45 13.28 41.70
C SER A 127 23.20 14.61 42.38
N ILE A 128 22.23 15.35 41.89
CA ILE A 128 21.87 16.60 42.53
C ILE A 128 21.40 16.39 43.97
N LYS A 129 20.63 15.35 44.16
CA LYS A 129 20.16 15.07 45.47
C LYS A 129 21.27 14.72 46.44
N SER A 130 22.22 14.00 45.99
CA SER A 130 23.29 13.65 46.90
C SER A 130 24.11 14.85 47.30
N ASP A 131 24.23 15.80 46.42
CA ASP A 131 24.92 17.04 46.77
C ASP A 131 24.12 17.86 47.77
N ASP A 132 22.85 17.91 47.61
CA ASP A 132 22.00 18.61 48.54
C ASP A 132 22.09 18.02 49.93
N ILE A 133 22.13 16.71 50.01
CA ILE A 133 22.25 16.05 51.30
C ILE A 133 23.53 16.38 51.96
N LYS A 134 24.60 16.53 51.23
CA LYS A 134 25.87 16.89 51.84
C LYS A 134 25.88 18.33 52.32
N GLY A 135 25.17 19.16 51.67
CA GLY A 135 25.07 20.54 52.08
C GLY A 135 24.30 20.76 53.39
N LEU A 136 23.60 19.81 53.77
CA LEU A 136 22.89 19.84 55.01
C LEU A 136 23.73 19.39 56.19
#